data_39b6c79d55bc4526c541dbc82f463861
#
_entry.id   39b6c79d55bc4526c541dbc82f463861
#
_cell.length_a   1.000
_cell.length_b   1.000
_cell.length_c   1.000
_cell.angle_alpha   90.00
_cell.angle_beta   90.00
_cell.angle_gamma   90.00
#
_symmetry.space_group_name_H-M   'P 1'
#
loop_
_entity.id
_entity.type
_entity.pdbx_description
1 polymer ?
#
loop_
_entity_poly.entity_id
_entity_poly.type
_entity_poly.pdbx_seq_one_letter_code
_entity_poly.pdbx_strand_id
1 'polypeptide(L)'
;MKTKRQSKLLELIRKNEIETQEELMSYLLKEGFAVTQATVSRDIRELKLTKIATSTGKQKYAVLNETTTDLSEKYVRILKDGYVSMDMAQNILVIKTVSGMANAVCAAIDAMNIHEIVGTIAGDDTIMCAIRTTEDTVSIMKKLRKFVEQ
;
A
#
# COMPACT_ATOMS: atom_id res chain seq x y z
N MET A 1 -7.10 -7.33 -23.56
CA MET A 1 -5.78 -6.75 -23.91
C MET A 1 -5.37 -5.57 -23.02
N LYS A 2 -6.23 -4.57 -22.78
CA LYS A 2 -5.91 -3.36 -21.97
C LYS A 2 -5.44 -3.70 -20.55
N THR A 3 -6.19 -4.51 -19.82
CA THR A 3 -5.89 -4.89 -18.43
C THR A 3 -4.53 -5.58 -18.28
N LYS A 4 -4.20 -6.52 -19.19
CA LYS A 4 -2.89 -7.20 -19.18
C LYS A 4 -1.73 -6.22 -19.42
N ARG A 5 -1.91 -5.29 -20.35
CA ARG A 5 -0.90 -4.25 -20.63
C ARG A 5 -0.70 -3.32 -19.42
N GLN A 6 -1.79 -2.85 -18.80
CA GLN A 6 -1.72 -1.99 -17.63
C GLN A 6 -1.09 -2.69 -16.43
N SER A 7 -1.41 -3.97 -16.19
CA SER A 7 -0.74 -4.77 -15.14
C SER A 7 0.76 -4.91 -15.42
N LYS A 8 1.14 -5.15 -16.68
CA LYS A 8 2.55 -5.25 -17.06
C LYS A 8 3.27 -3.91 -16.93
N LEU A 9 2.61 -2.81 -17.27
CA LEU A 9 3.14 -1.46 -17.09
C LEU A 9 3.45 -1.18 -15.61
N LEU A 10 2.53 -1.52 -14.70
CA LEU A 10 2.75 -1.38 -13.27
C LEU A 10 3.93 -2.25 -12.78
N GLU A 11 4.05 -3.47 -13.26
CA GLU A 11 5.18 -4.35 -12.96
C GLU A 11 6.52 -3.73 -13.41
N LEU A 12 6.56 -3.18 -14.63
CA LEU A 12 7.76 -2.57 -15.19
C LEU A 12 8.25 -1.35 -14.40
N ILE A 13 7.35 -0.46 -14.00
CA ILE A 13 7.72 0.72 -13.20
C ILE A 13 8.15 0.39 -11.77
N ARG A 14 7.71 -0.77 -11.23
CA ARG A 14 8.18 -1.26 -9.93
C ARG A 14 9.58 -1.86 -10.00
N LYS A 15 9.89 -2.54 -11.09
CA LYS A 15 11.17 -3.25 -11.28
C LYS A 15 12.28 -2.34 -11.83
N ASN A 16 11.93 -1.27 -12.52
CA ASN A 16 12.87 -0.41 -13.24
C ASN A 16 12.64 1.06 -12.89
N GLU A 17 13.71 1.83 -12.87
CA GLU A 17 13.64 3.29 -12.76
C GLU A 17 13.39 3.89 -14.15
N ILE A 18 12.13 4.02 -14.53
CA ILE A 18 11.72 4.55 -15.84
C ILE A 18 11.42 6.03 -15.69
N GLU A 19 12.15 6.86 -16.44
CA GLU A 19 12.12 8.32 -16.35
C GLU A 19 11.22 8.96 -17.42
N THR A 20 11.08 8.31 -18.59
CA THR A 20 10.38 8.89 -19.75
C THR A 20 9.28 7.99 -20.29
N GLN A 21 8.33 8.58 -21.05
CA GLN A 21 7.28 7.82 -21.73
C GLN A 21 7.86 6.95 -22.84
N GLU A 22 8.91 7.40 -23.49
CA GLU A 22 9.63 6.69 -24.54
C GLU A 22 10.27 5.40 -24.00
N GLU A 23 10.91 5.49 -22.83
CA GLU A 23 11.44 4.31 -22.13
C GLU A 23 10.32 3.33 -21.79
N LEU A 24 9.22 3.80 -21.21
CA LEU A 24 8.07 2.97 -20.85
C LEU A 24 7.49 2.28 -22.08
N MET A 25 7.37 3.01 -23.20
CA MET A 25 6.93 2.44 -24.48
C MET A 25 7.90 1.36 -24.99
N SER A 26 9.21 1.61 -24.91
CA SER A 26 10.24 0.65 -25.31
C SER A 26 10.17 -0.64 -24.49
N TYR A 27 9.99 -0.55 -23.18
CA TYR A 27 9.80 -1.72 -22.31
C TYR A 27 8.54 -2.51 -22.68
N LEU A 28 7.40 -1.83 -22.93
CA LEU A 28 6.15 -2.50 -23.32
C LEU A 28 6.27 -3.19 -24.69
N LEU A 29 6.96 -2.59 -25.65
CA LEU A 29 7.24 -3.19 -26.95
C LEU A 29 8.10 -4.46 -26.81
N LYS A 30 9.14 -4.44 -25.98
CA LYS A 30 9.97 -5.62 -25.68
C LYS A 30 9.18 -6.77 -25.04
N GLU A 31 8.16 -6.45 -24.28
CA GLU A 31 7.23 -7.42 -23.66
C GLU A 31 6.11 -7.89 -24.62
N GLY A 32 6.18 -7.49 -25.90
CA GLY A 32 5.26 -7.93 -26.94
C GLY A 32 3.94 -7.17 -27.02
N PHE A 33 3.83 -6.01 -26.36
CA PHE A 33 2.64 -5.16 -26.46
C PHE A 33 2.81 -4.14 -27.59
N ALA A 34 1.98 -4.20 -28.61
CA ALA A 34 1.91 -3.16 -29.64
C ALA A 34 1.28 -1.89 -29.05
N VAL A 35 2.09 -0.87 -28.78
CA VAL A 35 1.67 0.39 -28.16
C VAL A 35 2.15 1.59 -28.95
N THR A 36 1.36 2.66 -28.91
CA THR A 36 1.73 3.98 -29.40
C THR A 36 1.94 4.94 -28.23
N GLN A 37 2.59 6.08 -28.44
CA GLN A 37 2.75 7.13 -27.43
C GLN A 37 1.39 7.56 -26.85
N ALA A 38 0.36 7.70 -27.69
CA ALA A 38 -1.00 8.03 -27.23
C ALA A 38 -1.58 6.97 -26.29
N THR A 39 -1.30 5.70 -26.55
CA THR A 39 -1.75 4.57 -25.70
C THR A 39 -1.05 4.62 -24.35
N VAL A 40 0.27 4.81 -24.32
CA VAL A 40 1.05 4.91 -23.10
C VAL A 40 0.62 6.14 -22.27
N SER A 41 0.42 7.29 -22.92
CA SER A 41 -0.05 8.52 -22.27
C SER A 41 -1.44 8.33 -21.62
N ARG A 42 -2.36 7.61 -22.26
CA ARG A 42 -3.67 7.27 -21.67
C ARG A 42 -3.52 6.34 -20.45
N ASP A 43 -2.70 5.30 -20.59
CA ASP A 43 -2.47 4.36 -19.48
C ASP A 43 -1.85 5.07 -18.28
N ILE A 44 -0.92 5.98 -18.47
CA ILE A 44 -0.35 6.83 -17.40
C ILE A 44 -1.44 7.61 -16.67
N ARG A 45 -2.36 8.25 -17.39
CA ARG A 45 -3.47 9.01 -16.79
C ARG A 45 -4.45 8.10 -16.04
N GLU A 46 -4.86 7.01 -16.66
CA GLU A 46 -5.83 6.08 -16.08
C GLU A 46 -5.30 5.41 -14.82
N LEU A 47 -4.02 5.05 -14.80
CA LEU A 47 -3.33 4.45 -13.66
C LEU A 47 -2.87 5.50 -12.63
N LYS A 48 -3.13 6.79 -12.88
CA LYS A 48 -2.71 7.91 -12.03
C LYS A 48 -1.22 7.87 -11.70
N LEU A 49 -0.39 7.56 -12.70
CA LEU A 49 1.05 7.57 -12.54
C LEU A 49 1.57 9.00 -12.45
N THR A 50 2.50 9.23 -11.56
CA THR A 50 3.20 10.51 -11.39
C THR A 50 4.71 10.29 -11.42
N LYS A 51 5.47 11.37 -11.57
CA LYS A 51 6.93 11.33 -11.42
C LYS A 51 7.31 11.66 -9.99
N ILE A 52 8.10 10.80 -9.37
CA ILE A 52 8.68 11.02 -8.04
C ILE A 52 10.19 11.18 -8.16
N ALA A 53 10.79 12.00 -7.28
CA ALA A 53 12.23 12.12 -7.20
C ALA A 53 12.85 10.85 -6.58
N THR A 54 13.95 10.38 -7.18
CA THR A 54 14.77 9.32 -6.62
C THR A 54 15.84 9.89 -5.69
N SER A 55 16.45 9.04 -4.89
CA SER A 55 17.59 9.41 -4.02
C SER A 55 18.79 9.98 -4.80
N THR A 56 18.86 9.74 -6.11
CA THR A 56 19.90 10.24 -7.01
C THR A 56 19.55 11.58 -7.66
N GLY A 57 18.41 12.21 -7.32
CA GLY A 57 17.93 13.47 -7.89
C GLY A 57 17.26 13.34 -9.27
N LYS A 58 17.13 12.13 -9.81
CA LYS A 58 16.37 11.84 -11.02
C LYS A 58 14.89 11.67 -10.70
N GLN A 59 14.03 11.73 -11.72
CA GLN A 59 12.59 11.51 -11.58
C GLN A 59 12.21 10.20 -12.26
N LYS A 60 11.41 9.37 -11.60
CA LYS A 60 10.86 8.13 -12.18
C LYS A 60 9.34 8.07 -12.07
N TYR A 61 8.71 7.33 -12.98
CA TYR A 61 7.29 7.03 -12.86
C TYR A 61 7.01 6.12 -11.66
N ALA A 62 5.97 6.47 -10.90
CA ALA A 62 5.42 5.68 -9.80
C ALA A 62 3.91 5.82 -9.75
N VAL A 63 3.23 4.88 -9.13
CA VAL A 63 1.80 5.00 -8.82
C VAL A 63 1.63 6.06 -7.73
N LEU A 64 0.68 6.96 -7.87
CA LEU A 64 0.43 8.04 -6.89
C LEU A 64 0.23 7.52 -5.45
N ASN A 65 -0.19 6.27 -5.30
CA ASN A 65 -0.35 5.60 -4.01
C ASN A 65 0.93 4.89 -3.52
N GLU A 66 2.00 4.87 -4.30
CA GLU A 66 3.31 4.29 -3.96
C GLU A 66 4.37 5.34 -3.54
N THR A 67 3.97 6.59 -3.32
CA THR A 67 4.74 7.51 -2.47
C THR A 67 4.73 7.01 -1.01
N THR A 68 4.86 5.70 -0.87
CA THR A 68 4.55 4.90 0.29
C THR A 68 5.74 4.72 1.21
N THR A 69 6.94 5.19 0.86
CA THR A 69 8.05 5.04 1.81
C THR A 69 7.87 6.01 2.97
N ASP A 70 7.63 7.28 2.70
CA ASP A 70 7.38 8.27 3.78
C ASP A 70 6.03 8.06 4.48
N LEU A 71 4.97 7.71 3.72
CA LEU A 71 3.65 7.46 4.31
C LEU A 71 3.64 6.14 5.09
N SER A 72 4.31 5.09 4.59
CA SER A 72 4.40 3.81 5.31
C SER A 72 5.22 3.95 6.60
N GLU A 73 6.31 4.69 6.60
CA GLU A 73 7.09 4.99 7.80
C GLU A 73 6.29 5.81 8.80
N LYS A 74 5.53 6.81 8.34
CA LYS A 74 4.63 7.59 9.19
C LYS A 74 3.57 6.71 9.83
N TYR A 75 2.91 5.84 9.08
CA TYR A 75 1.88 4.95 9.61
C TYR A 75 2.45 3.90 10.56
N VAL A 76 3.62 3.34 10.26
CA VAL A 76 4.32 2.44 11.17
C VAL A 76 4.68 3.16 12.48
N ARG A 77 5.12 4.41 12.42
CA ARG A 77 5.40 5.21 13.62
C ARG A 77 4.15 5.44 14.45
N ILE A 78 3.03 5.86 13.82
CA ILE A 78 1.74 6.05 14.53
C ILE A 78 1.30 4.75 15.19
N LEU A 79 1.43 3.60 14.49
CA LEU A 79 1.10 2.29 15.04
C LEU A 79 1.98 1.98 16.26
N LYS A 80 3.29 2.19 16.19
CA LYS A 80 4.21 1.96 17.32
C LYS A 80 3.90 2.86 18.50
N ASP A 81 3.69 4.14 18.26
CA ASP A 81 3.48 5.14 19.33
C ASP A 81 2.14 4.91 20.05
N GLY A 82 1.14 4.44 19.35
CA GLY A 82 -0.20 4.25 19.91
C GLY A 82 -0.51 2.85 20.41
N TYR A 83 0.21 1.83 19.95
CA TYR A 83 -0.06 0.43 20.28
C TYR A 83 0.22 0.11 21.76
N VAL A 84 -0.70 -0.61 22.40
CA VAL A 84 -0.52 -1.15 23.77
C VAL A 84 -0.54 -2.67 23.76
N SER A 85 -1.59 -3.28 23.20
CA SER A 85 -1.73 -4.72 23.13
C SER A 85 -2.70 -5.12 22.02
N MET A 86 -2.71 -6.39 21.66
CA MET A 86 -3.72 -6.94 20.76
C MET A 86 -4.09 -8.36 21.17
N ASP A 87 -5.35 -8.71 20.95
CA ASP A 87 -5.90 -10.04 21.14
C ASP A 87 -6.98 -10.31 20.10
N MET A 88 -7.40 -11.54 19.96
CA MET A 88 -8.43 -11.91 19.00
C MET A 88 -9.58 -12.68 19.66
N ALA A 89 -10.78 -12.41 19.16
CA ALA A 89 -11.98 -13.21 19.40
C ALA A 89 -12.42 -13.81 18.06
N GLN A 90 -11.96 -15.03 17.76
CA GLN A 90 -12.15 -15.68 16.47
C GLN A 90 -11.64 -14.80 15.30
N ASN A 91 -12.54 -14.24 14.49
CA ASN A 91 -12.22 -13.39 13.34
C ASN A 91 -12.32 -11.88 13.65
N ILE A 92 -12.36 -11.51 14.91
CA ILE A 92 -12.29 -10.12 15.35
C ILE A 92 -10.94 -9.90 16.04
N LEU A 93 -10.15 -9.00 15.47
CA LEU A 93 -8.92 -8.52 16.09
C LEU A 93 -9.24 -7.28 16.91
N VAL A 94 -8.88 -7.32 18.19
CA VAL A 94 -9.02 -6.20 19.12
C VAL A 94 -7.64 -5.63 19.43
N ILE A 95 -7.45 -4.35 19.16
CA ILE A 95 -6.20 -3.64 19.42
C ILE A 95 -6.46 -2.59 20.48
N LYS A 96 -5.68 -2.63 21.56
CA LYS A 96 -5.67 -1.59 22.58
C LYS A 96 -4.61 -0.56 22.25
N THR A 97 -4.95 0.70 22.41
CA THR A 97 -4.05 1.83 22.18
C THR A 97 -3.94 2.71 23.42
N VAL A 98 -2.98 3.61 23.38
CA VAL A 98 -2.96 4.75 24.30
C VAL A 98 -4.27 5.54 24.13
N SER A 99 -4.81 6.06 25.26
CA SER A 99 -6.06 6.84 25.26
C SER A 99 -6.02 7.99 24.25
N GLY A 100 -7.07 8.14 23.47
CA GLY A 100 -7.20 9.14 22.40
C GLY A 100 -6.50 8.78 21.08
N MET A 101 -5.75 7.66 21.00
CA MET A 101 -5.00 7.31 19.80
C MET A 101 -5.67 6.26 18.90
N ALA A 102 -6.78 5.67 19.30
CA ALA A 102 -7.41 4.59 18.54
C ALA A 102 -7.75 5.01 17.10
N ASN A 103 -8.29 6.20 16.88
CA ASN A 103 -8.60 6.70 15.54
C ASN A 103 -7.34 6.86 14.65
N ALA A 104 -6.24 7.38 15.20
CA ALA A 104 -5.00 7.56 14.46
C ALA A 104 -4.37 6.20 14.08
N VAL A 105 -4.34 5.25 15.02
CA VAL A 105 -3.84 3.89 14.79
C VAL A 105 -4.74 3.13 13.81
N CYS A 106 -6.06 3.27 13.92
CA CYS A 106 -7.02 2.68 12.99
C CYS A 106 -6.80 3.19 11.56
N ALA A 107 -6.65 4.50 11.38
CA ALA A 107 -6.34 5.10 10.08
C ALA A 107 -5.00 4.59 9.51
N ALA A 108 -4.00 4.35 10.36
CA ALA A 108 -2.74 3.77 9.94
C ALA A 108 -2.91 2.31 9.46
N ILE A 109 -3.72 1.51 10.15
CA ILE A 109 -4.03 0.14 9.74
C ILE A 109 -4.81 0.11 8.42
N ASP A 110 -5.81 0.98 8.27
CA ASP A 110 -6.59 1.09 7.03
C ASP A 110 -5.71 1.48 5.83
N ALA A 111 -4.74 2.37 6.05
CA ALA A 111 -3.78 2.78 5.03
C ALA A 111 -2.82 1.66 4.58
N MET A 112 -2.66 0.61 5.38
CA MET A 112 -1.87 -0.57 5.00
C MET A 112 -2.57 -1.44 3.95
N ASN A 113 -3.86 -1.19 3.67
CA ASN A 113 -4.67 -1.90 2.66
C ASN A 113 -4.58 -3.42 2.80
N ILE A 114 -4.74 -3.95 4.01
CA ILE A 114 -4.71 -5.39 4.28
C ILE A 114 -6.03 -5.98 3.78
N HIS A 115 -5.99 -6.71 2.68
CA HIS A 115 -7.17 -7.20 1.96
C HIS A 115 -8.07 -8.12 2.81
N GLU A 116 -7.51 -8.81 3.78
CA GLU A 116 -8.21 -9.73 4.69
C GLU A 116 -9.06 -9.00 5.72
N ILE A 117 -8.78 -7.72 5.99
CA ILE A 117 -9.59 -6.86 6.85
C ILE A 117 -10.81 -6.36 6.06
N VAL A 118 -12.00 -6.72 6.51
CA VAL A 118 -13.28 -6.29 5.91
C VAL A 118 -13.60 -4.85 6.30
N GLY A 119 -13.27 -4.47 7.52
CA GLY A 119 -13.45 -3.12 8.03
C GLY A 119 -12.96 -2.99 9.46
N THR A 120 -12.80 -1.75 9.88
CA THR A 120 -12.31 -1.38 11.21
C THR A 120 -13.24 -0.35 11.85
N ILE A 121 -13.29 -0.35 13.17
CA ILE A 121 -13.95 0.70 13.95
C ILE A 121 -13.10 1.03 15.18
N ALA A 122 -12.96 2.31 15.48
CA ALA A 122 -12.17 2.81 16.59
C ALA A 122 -13.03 3.54 17.61
N GLY A 123 -12.79 3.24 18.88
CA GLY A 123 -13.25 4.03 20.02
C GLY A 123 -12.19 5.05 20.45
N ASP A 124 -12.05 5.27 21.74
CA ASP A 124 -11.02 6.15 22.31
C ASP A 124 -9.64 5.45 22.39
N ASP A 125 -9.61 4.24 22.95
CA ASP A 125 -8.41 3.44 23.24
C ASP A 125 -8.46 2.02 22.66
N THR A 126 -9.48 1.70 21.90
CA THR A 126 -9.75 0.35 21.41
C THR A 126 -10.18 0.37 19.96
N ILE A 127 -9.60 -0.52 19.15
CA ILE A 127 -9.95 -0.75 17.77
C ILE A 127 -10.47 -2.17 17.62
N MET A 128 -11.55 -2.35 16.88
CA MET A 128 -12.05 -3.65 16.45
C MET A 128 -11.94 -3.78 14.93
N CYS A 129 -11.25 -4.83 14.47
CA CYS A 129 -11.11 -5.15 13.06
C CYS A 129 -11.90 -6.42 12.77
N ALA A 130 -12.85 -6.33 11.85
CA ALA A 130 -13.54 -7.50 11.32
C ALA A 130 -12.68 -8.12 10.20
N ILE A 131 -12.31 -9.37 10.35
CA ILE A 131 -11.42 -10.10 9.45
C ILE A 131 -12.16 -11.26 8.82
N ARG A 132 -11.76 -11.69 7.61
CA ARG A 132 -12.52 -12.70 6.85
C ARG A 132 -12.55 -14.06 7.51
N THR A 133 -11.45 -14.51 8.05
CA THR A 133 -11.32 -15.83 8.71
C THR A 133 -10.50 -15.73 10.00
N THR A 134 -10.60 -16.76 10.85
CA THR A 134 -9.78 -16.88 12.07
C THR A 134 -8.31 -17.04 11.73
N GLU A 135 -7.98 -17.78 10.67
CA GLU A 135 -6.61 -18.00 10.19
C GLU A 135 -5.99 -16.69 9.71
N ASP A 136 -6.74 -15.88 8.98
CA ASP A 136 -6.30 -14.55 8.55
C ASP A 136 -6.04 -13.65 9.77
N THR A 137 -6.87 -13.75 10.80
CA THR A 137 -6.69 -12.96 12.04
C THR A 137 -5.34 -13.28 12.70
N VAL A 138 -4.98 -14.56 12.82
CA VAL A 138 -3.70 -14.98 13.34
C VAL A 138 -2.54 -14.44 12.49
N SER A 139 -2.70 -14.51 11.17
CA SER A 139 -1.68 -14.02 10.21
C SER A 139 -1.47 -12.52 10.31
N ILE A 140 -2.56 -11.75 10.42
CA ILE A 140 -2.51 -10.29 10.58
C ILE A 140 -1.89 -9.92 11.92
N MET A 141 -2.24 -10.59 13.01
CA MET A 141 -1.62 -10.36 14.32
C MET A 141 -0.09 -10.52 14.26
N LYS A 142 0.38 -11.60 13.62
CA LYS A 142 1.83 -11.83 13.43
C LYS A 142 2.48 -10.72 12.60
N LYS A 143 1.79 -10.27 11.55
CA LYS A 143 2.27 -9.18 10.69
C LYS A 143 2.37 -7.86 11.45
N LEU A 144 1.33 -7.49 12.18
CA LEU A 144 1.30 -6.25 12.96
C LEU A 144 2.33 -6.26 14.10
N ARG A 145 2.53 -7.40 14.79
CA ARG A 145 3.56 -7.54 15.83
C ARG A 145 4.95 -7.20 15.32
N LYS A 146 5.30 -7.61 14.10
CA LYS A 146 6.60 -7.26 13.49
C LYS A 146 6.82 -5.75 13.36
N PHE A 147 5.76 -4.97 13.21
CA PHE A 147 5.87 -3.52 13.13
C PHE A 147 6.00 -2.86 14.50
N VAL A 148 5.40 -3.42 15.54
CA VAL A 148 5.37 -2.78 16.88
C VAL A 148 6.49 -3.27 17.82
N GLU A 149 7.08 -4.44 17.55
CA GLU A 149 8.13 -5.05 18.37
C GLU A 149 9.57 -4.77 17.86
N GLN A 150 9.70 -4.07 16.73
CA GLN A 150 10.98 -3.56 16.20
C GLN A 150 11.19 -2.12 16.68
#